data_59306a8512708c3a3bce9f98e597f6ec
#
_entry.id   59306a8512708c3a3bce9f98e597f6ec
#
_cell.length_a   1.000
_cell.length_b   1.000
_cell.length_c   1.000
_cell.angle_alpha   90.00
_cell.angle_beta   90.00
_cell.angle_gamma   90.00
#
_symmetry.space_group_name_H-M   'P 1'
#
loop_
_entity.id
_entity.type
_entity.pdbx_description
1 polymer ?
#
loop_
_entity_poly.entity_id
_entity_poly.type
_entity_poly.pdbx_seq_one_letter_code
_entity_poly.pdbx_strand_id
1 'polypeptide(L)'
;ELGIEKVVHTSTSEVYGTAKFVPITEDHPLQPQSPYSATKIGADSIAMSFYHAFDMPVTIVRPFNTFGPRQSARAIIPTVITQIANRKNKVTVGALHPTRDFNYVTDIVRGFIAAMRSIESIGEVINLGSNYEISMADTVKLIADIMGVEIQIETDPVRLRPEKSEVERLWADNSKAKRLLGWELHYGGLNGFARGLTETIQWFADADNLKKYKSGIYNL
;
A
#
# COMPACT_ATOMS: atom_id res chain seq x y z
N GLU A 1 0.81 15.66 -32.73
CA GLU A 1 1.30 14.48 -31.94
C GLU A 1 2.28 14.98 -30.89
N LEU A 2 2.07 14.60 -29.60
CA LEU A 2 2.86 15.12 -28.48
C LEU A 2 4.17 14.33 -28.26
N GLY A 3 4.46 13.29 -29.05
CA GLY A 3 5.66 12.47 -28.94
C GLY A 3 5.81 11.79 -27.56
N ILE A 4 4.70 11.36 -26.95
CA ILE A 4 4.71 10.66 -25.65
C ILE A 4 5.33 9.29 -25.84
N GLU A 5 6.47 9.04 -25.19
CA GLU A 5 7.21 7.79 -25.28
C GLU A 5 6.60 6.69 -24.38
N LYS A 6 6.00 7.06 -23.25
CA LYS A 6 5.37 6.12 -22.32
C LYS A 6 4.44 6.79 -21.31
N VAL A 7 3.38 6.06 -20.93
CA VAL A 7 2.47 6.42 -19.85
C VAL A 7 2.48 5.31 -18.81
N VAL A 8 2.79 5.65 -17.55
CA VAL A 8 2.63 4.72 -16.43
C VAL A 8 1.43 5.16 -15.60
N HIS A 9 0.35 4.39 -15.68
CA HIS A 9 -0.87 4.64 -14.92
C HIS A 9 -0.77 4.05 -13.50
N THR A 10 -0.93 4.91 -12.50
CA THR A 10 -0.98 4.49 -11.11
C THR A 10 -2.38 3.99 -10.74
N SER A 11 -2.51 2.68 -10.58
CA SER A 11 -3.70 2.00 -10.05
C SER A 11 -3.53 1.68 -8.55
N THR A 12 -4.12 0.60 -8.07
CA THR A 12 -4.09 0.18 -6.66
C THR A 12 -4.43 -1.30 -6.53
N SER A 13 -3.95 -1.97 -5.49
CA SER A 13 -4.39 -3.32 -5.10
C SER A 13 -5.87 -3.38 -4.66
N GLU A 14 -6.47 -2.26 -4.27
CA GLU A 14 -7.89 -2.18 -3.86
C GLU A 14 -8.86 -2.57 -5.00
N VAL A 15 -8.42 -2.57 -6.27
CA VAL A 15 -9.23 -3.03 -7.41
C VAL A 15 -9.58 -4.52 -7.33
N TYR A 16 -8.81 -5.30 -6.59
CA TYR A 16 -9.04 -6.74 -6.41
C TYR A 16 -10.12 -7.05 -5.37
N GLY A 17 -10.39 -6.09 -4.45
CA GLY A 17 -11.25 -6.35 -3.29
C GLY A 17 -10.66 -7.41 -2.37
N THR A 18 -11.48 -8.07 -1.58
CA THR A 18 -11.08 -9.23 -0.77
C THR A 18 -10.63 -10.38 -1.67
N ALA A 19 -9.42 -10.88 -1.42
CA ALA A 19 -8.82 -11.93 -2.23
C ALA A 19 -9.69 -13.18 -2.32
N LYS A 20 -9.96 -13.66 -3.53
CA LYS A 20 -10.59 -14.97 -3.79
C LYS A 20 -9.57 -16.11 -3.79
N PHE A 21 -8.35 -15.78 -4.12
CA PHE A 21 -7.19 -16.67 -4.01
C PHE A 21 -5.95 -15.82 -3.71
N VAL A 22 -4.94 -16.43 -3.14
CA VAL A 22 -3.66 -15.80 -2.81
C VAL A 22 -2.50 -16.73 -3.16
N PRO A 23 -1.33 -16.17 -3.49
CA PRO A 23 -1.07 -14.75 -3.71
C PRO A 23 -1.88 -14.20 -4.89
N ILE A 24 -2.20 -12.89 -4.84
CA ILE A 24 -2.99 -12.20 -5.88
C ILE A 24 -2.11 -11.94 -7.09
N THR A 25 -2.41 -12.61 -8.20
CA THR A 25 -1.81 -12.32 -9.51
C THR A 25 -2.60 -11.22 -10.24
N GLU A 26 -2.08 -10.71 -11.35
CA GLU A 26 -2.76 -9.71 -12.17
C GLU A 26 -4.03 -10.23 -12.86
N ASP A 27 -4.16 -11.56 -12.98
CA ASP A 27 -5.36 -12.25 -13.50
C ASP A 27 -6.49 -12.39 -12.47
N HIS A 28 -6.24 -11.98 -11.22
CA HIS A 28 -7.28 -12.00 -10.19
C HIS A 28 -8.46 -11.11 -10.60
N PRO A 29 -9.71 -11.56 -10.43
CA PRO A 29 -10.89 -10.80 -10.81
C PRO A 29 -10.96 -9.46 -10.06
N LEU A 30 -11.36 -8.41 -10.78
CA LEU A 30 -11.58 -7.09 -10.21
C LEU A 30 -12.91 -7.04 -9.47
N GLN A 31 -12.91 -6.50 -8.25
CA GLN A 31 -14.07 -6.47 -7.35
C GLN A 31 -14.19 -5.08 -6.69
N PRO A 32 -15.10 -4.22 -7.14
CA PRO A 32 -15.24 -2.87 -6.60
C PRO A 32 -15.98 -2.90 -5.25
N GLN A 33 -15.25 -3.11 -4.14
CA GLN A 33 -15.82 -3.09 -2.79
C GLN A 33 -15.97 -1.68 -2.19
N SER A 34 -15.51 -0.64 -2.91
CA SER A 34 -15.67 0.75 -2.52
C SER A 34 -15.83 1.65 -3.75
N PRO A 35 -16.42 2.87 -3.60
CA PRO A 35 -16.43 3.85 -4.68
C PRO A 35 -15.03 4.17 -5.20
N TYR A 36 -14.03 4.22 -4.33
CA TYR A 36 -12.62 4.42 -4.71
C TYR A 36 -12.13 3.30 -5.63
N SER A 37 -12.31 2.04 -5.25
CA SER A 37 -11.88 0.92 -6.10
C SER A 37 -12.61 0.89 -7.43
N ALA A 38 -13.91 1.22 -7.46
CA ALA A 38 -14.69 1.32 -8.71
C ALA A 38 -14.11 2.39 -9.65
N THR A 39 -13.75 3.57 -9.13
CA THR A 39 -13.11 4.63 -9.95
C THR A 39 -11.76 4.20 -10.50
N LYS A 40 -10.98 3.44 -9.72
CA LYS A 40 -9.67 2.93 -10.16
C LYS A 40 -9.81 1.83 -11.22
N ILE A 41 -10.78 0.94 -11.10
CA ILE A 41 -11.11 -0.05 -12.14
C ILE A 41 -11.51 0.66 -13.45
N GLY A 42 -12.36 1.68 -13.36
CA GLY A 42 -12.73 2.51 -14.52
C GLY A 42 -11.52 3.19 -15.16
N ALA A 43 -10.62 3.75 -14.36
CA ALA A 43 -9.41 4.40 -14.83
C ALA A 43 -8.44 3.40 -15.50
N ASP A 44 -8.27 2.19 -14.94
CA ASP A 44 -7.50 1.10 -15.56
C ASP A 44 -8.07 0.74 -16.93
N SER A 45 -9.41 0.60 -17.02
CA SER A 45 -10.09 0.27 -18.27
C SER A 45 -9.93 1.36 -19.32
N ILE A 46 -10.04 2.63 -18.93
CA ILE A 46 -9.79 3.77 -19.84
C ILE A 46 -8.34 3.76 -20.33
N ALA A 47 -7.36 3.63 -19.44
CA ALA A 47 -5.95 3.61 -19.79
C ALA A 47 -5.63 2.48 -20.81
N MET A 48 -6.12 1.26 -20.55
CA MET A 48 -5.94 0.12 -21.46
C MET A 48 -6.69 0.27 -22.78
N SER A 49 -7.84 0.95 -22.81
CA SER A 49 -8.54 1.20 -24.06
C SER A 49 -7.73 2.06 -25.04
N PHE A 50 -6.95 3.00 -24.53
CA PHE A 50 -6.03 3.80 -25.36
C PHE A 50 -4.87 2.96 -25.92
N TYR A 51 -4.37 2.01 -25.14
CA TYR A 51 -3.40 1.04 -25.65
C TYR A 51 -4.00 0.20 -26.78
N HIS A 52 -5.18 -0.41 -26.57
CA HIS A 52 -5.79 -1.30 -27.56
C HIS A 52 -6.30 -0.59 -28.82
N ALA A 53 -6.78 0.65 -28.70
CA ALA A 53 -7.39 1.36 -29.83
C ALA A 53 -6.41 2.24 -30.60
N PHE A 54 -5.35 2.71 -29.95
CA PHE A 54 -4.49 3.75 -30.50
C PHE A 54 -3.00 3.44 -30.35
N ASP A 55 -2.64 2.22 -29.95
CA ASP A 55 -1.26 1.78 -29.68
C ASP A 55 -0.49 2.71 -28.73
N MET A 56 -1.22 3.40 -27.82
CA MET A 56 -0.58 4.26 -26.82
C MET A 56 0.26 3.39 -25.87
N PRO A 57 1.54 3.74 -25.61
CA PRO A 57 2.45 2.94 -24.80
C PRO A 57 2.13 3.04 -23.30
N VAL A 58 1.06 2.37 -22.86
CA VAL A 58 0.54 2.38 -21.48
C VAL A 58 1.05 1.18 -20.70
N THR A 59 1.46 1.40 -19.45
CA THR A 59 1.67 0.38 -18.43
C THR A 59 0.82 0.72 -17.21
N ILE A 60 0.07 -0.24 -16.66
CA ILE A 60 -0.66 -0.07 -15.41
C ILE A 60 0.15 -0.68 -14.28
N VAL A 61 0.37 0.11 -13.21
CA VAL A 61 1.05 -0.37 -12.00
C VAL A 61 0.04 -0.37 -10.85
N ARG A 62 -0.11 -1.52 -10.18
CA ARG A 62 -0.95 -1.73 -9.00
C ARG A 62 -0.08 -1.89 -7.75
N PRO A 63 0.30 -0.79 -7.08
CA PRO A 63 1.03 -0.90 -5.82
C PRO A 63 0.12 -1.48 -4.73
N PHE A 64 0.67 -2.39 -3.93
CA PHE A 64 0.07 -2.82 -2.68
C PHE A 64 0.34 -1.79 -1.58
N ASN A 65 -0.12 -2.04 -0.35
CA ASN A 65 -0.13 -1.03 0.70
C ASN A 65 1.24 -0.39 0.92
N THR A 66 1.43 0.80 0.38
CA THR A 66 2.70 1.54 0.48
C THR A 66 2.78 2.27 1.81
N PHE A 67 3.93 2.20 2.50
CA PHE A 67 4.20 2.91 3.74
C PHE A 67 5.59 3.55 3.74
N GLY A 68 5.81 4.50 4.65
CA GLY A 68 7.08 5.19 4.79
C GLY A 68 6.95 6.62 5.32
N PRO A 69 8.04 7.38 5.33
CA PRO A 69 8.02 8.80 5.64
C PRO A 69 6.96 9.58 4.87
N ARG A 70 6.32 10.56 5.52
CA ARG A 70 5.28 11.43 4.94
C ARG A 70 3.96 10.74 4.57
N GLN A 71 3.76 9.48 4.96
CA GLN A 71 2.48 8.80 4.74
C GLN A 71 1.34 9.55 5.43
N SER A 72 0.15 9.57 4.80
CA SER A 72 -1.05 10.20 5.36
C SER A 72 -1.43 9.62 6.72
N ALA A 73 -1.83 10.49 7.65
CA ALA A 73 -2.36 10.11 8.96
C ALA A 73 -3.66 9.27 8.93
N ARG A 74 -4.22 9.02 7.73
CA ARG A 74 -5.35 8.09 7.54
C ARG A 74 -4.92 6.62 7.58
N ALA A 75 -3.65 6.35 7.28
CA ALA A 75 -3.11 4.99 7.26
C ALA A 75 -2.76 4.51 8.66
N ILE A 76 -2.85 3.20 8.90
CA ILE A 76 -2.65 2.61 10.22
C ILE A 76 -1.25 2.87 10.79
N ILE A 77 -0.19 2.71 9.98
CA ILE A 77 1.20 2.86 10.44
C ILE A 77 1.45 4.26 11.02
N PRO A 78 1.23 5.37 10.29
CA PRO A 78 1.40 6.70 10.89
C PRO A 78 0.40 6.99 12.02
N THR A 79 -0.81 6.43 11.98
CA THR A 79 -1.79 6.57 13.06
C THR A 79 -1.25 6.00 14.36
N VAL A 80 -0.66 4.81 14.35
CA VAL A 80 -0.09 4.16 15.53
C VAL A 80 1.15 4.91 16.00
N ILE A 81 2.11 5.17 15.11
CA ILE A 81 3.35 5.86 15.45
C ILE A 81 3.08 7.22 16.08
N THR A 82 2.17 8.03 15.51
CA THR A 82 1.89 9.36 16.04
C THR A 82 1.15 9.33 17.38
N GLN A 83 0.31 8.33 17.63
CA GLN A 83 -0.31 8.15 18.93
C GLN A 83 0.73 7.80 20.00
N ILE A 84 1.62 6.86 19.74
CA ILE A 84 2.69 6.46 20.65
C ILE A 84 3.67 7.62 20.89
N ALA A 85 4.12 8.30 19.83
CA ALA A 85 5.05 9.44 19.92
C ALA A 85 4.48 10.60 20.76
N ASN A 86 3.16 10.76 20.80
CA ASN A 86 2.47 11.69 21.69
C ASN A 86 2.23 11.11 23.10
N ARG A 87 3.03 10.11 23.51
CA ARG A 87 3.02 9.48 24.85
C ARG A 87 1.67 8.86 25.24
N LYS A 88 0.95 8.31 24.29
CA LYS A 88 -0.28 7.58 24.57
C LYS A 88 0.04 6.11 24.80
N ASN A 89 -0.22 5.62 26.01
CA ASN A 89 -0.13 4.19 26.33
C ASN A 89 -1.32 3.40 25.75
N LYS A 90 -2.32 4.10 25.21
CA LYS A 90 -3.53 3.56 24.65
C LYS A 90 -3.61 3.97 23.17
N VAL A 91 -3.60 2.99 22.29
CA VAL A 91 -3.62 3.20 20.85
C VAL A 91 -4.99 2.80 20.30
N THR A 92 -5.63 3.76 19.65
CA THR A 92 -6.98 3.59 19.09
C THR A 92 -6.89 3.35 17.59
N VAL A 93 -7.40 2.20 17.14
CA VAL A 93 -7.35 1.75 15.74
C VAL A 93 -8.71 1.24 15.25
N GLY A 94 -8.82 0.90 13.98
CA GLY A 94 -9.97 0.21 13.39
C GLY A 94 -9.86 -1.31 13.52
N ALA A 95 -10.32 -2.05 12.50
CA ALA A 95 -10.28 -3.51 12.47
C ALA A 95 -8.83 -4.05 12.54
N LEU A 96 -8.62 -5.09 13.34
CA LEU A 96 -7.31 -5.68 13.61
C LEU A 96 -7.06 -7.00 12.86
N HIS A 97 -8.12 -7.66 12.42
CA HIS A 97 -8.05 -8.97 11.75
C HIS A 97 -7.59 -8.91 10.28
N PRO A 98 -7.85 -7.84 9.48
CA PRO A 98 -7.43 -7.84 8.10
C PRO A 98 -5.92 -7.96 7.94
N THR A 99 -5.49 -8.62 6.86
CA THR A 99 -4.07 -8.73 6.50
C THR A 99 -3.74 -7.85 5.29
N ARG A 100 -2.52 -7.34 5.27
CA ARG A 100 -2.02 -6.49 4.17
C ARG A 100 -0.60 -6.89 3.80
N ASP A 101 -0.29 -6.67 2.54
CA ASP A 101 1.04 -6.70 1.99
C ASP A 101 1.59 -5.27 2.01
N PHE A 102 2.44 -4.97 3.00
CA PHE A 102 3.02 -3.64 3.17
C PHE A 102 4.35 -3.51 2.44
N ASN A 103 4.49 -2.41 1.72
CA ASN A 103 5.64 -2.14 0.87
C ASN A 103 6.30 -0.82 1.24
N TYR A 104 7.59 -0.84 1.52
CA TYR A 104 8.30 0.38 1.82
C TYR A 104 8.39 1.27 0.58
N VAL A 105 8.18 2.57 0.77
CA VAL A 105 7.99 3.54 -0.33
C VAL A 105 9.14 3.54 -1.34
N THR A 106 10.39 3.31 -0.91
CA THR A 106 11.53 3.29 -1.84
C THR A 106 11.50 2.08 -2.79
N ASP A 107 10.98 0.93 -2.35
CA ASP A 107 10.80 -0.24 -3.23
C ASP A 107 9.74 0.06 -4.29
N ILE A 108 8.62 0.67 -3.89
CA ILE A 108 7.56 1.09 -4.81
C ILE A 108 8.07 2.12 -5.81
N VAL A 109 8.81 3.14 -5.37
CA VAL A 109 9.42 4.14 -6.27
C VAL A 109 10.33 3.48 -7.30
N ARG A 110 11.19 2.52 -6.88
CA ARG A 110 12.02 1.76 -7.82
C ARG A 110 11.18 0.96 -8.82
N GLY A 111 10.07 0.37 -8.38
CA GLY A 111 9.14 -0.34 -9.25
C GLY A 111 8.53 0.57 -10.33
N PHE A 112 8.10 1.79 -9.96
CA PHE A 112 7.60 2.78 -10.91
C PHE A 112 8.68 3.23 -11.91
N ILE A 113 9.91 3.47 -11.44
CA ILE A 113 11.04 3.83 -12.32
C ILE A 113 11.35 2.68 -13.28
N ALA A 114 11.36 1.44 -12.79
CA ALA A 114 11.58 0.25 -13.64
C ALA A 114 10.45 0.08 -14.66
N ALA A 115 9.18 0.26 -14.26
CA ALA A 115 8.04 0.24 -15.16
C ALA A 115 8.14 1.33 -16.24
N MET A 116 8.61 2.53 -15.90
CA MET A 116 8.82 3.61 -16.88
C MET A 116 9.88 3.26 -17.92
N ARG A 117 10.91 2.52 -17.53
CA ARG A 117 12.06 2.16 -18.40
C ARG A 117 11.85 0.89 -19.22
N SER A 118 11.03 -0.05 -18.75
CA SER A 118 10.84 -1.35 -19.39
C SER A 118 9.92 -1.25 -20.60
N ILE A 119 10.40 -1.55 -21.79
CA ILE A 119 9.60 -1.66 -23.02
C ILE A 119 8.65 -2.87 -22.91
N GLU A 120 9.08 -3.97 -22.29
CA GLU A 120 8.30 -5.20 -22.13
C GLU A 120 7.05 -5.03 -21.24
N SER A 121 6.97 -3.92 -20.50
CA SER A 121 5.80 -3.62 -19.67
C SER A 121 4.70 -2.84 -20.39
N ILE A 122 4.89 -2.47 -21.64
CA ILE A 122 3.86 -1.78 -22.43
C ILE A 122 2.68 -2.74 -22.70
N GLY A 123 1.47 -2.26 -22.48
CA GLY A 123 0.25 -3.07 -22.56
C GLY A 123 0.01 -3.98 -21.37
N GLU A 124 0.84 -3.91 -20.33
CA GLU A 124 0.81 -4.81 -19.20
C GLU A 124 0.25 -4.15 -17.94
N VAL A 125 -0.39 -4.97 -17.11
CA VAL A 125 -0.73 -4.65 -15.71
C VAL A 125 0.30 -5.32 -14.84
N ILE A 126 0.83 -4.62 -13.83
CA ILE A 126 1.92 -5.12 -12.98
C ILE A 126 1.65 -4.82 -11.51
N ASN A 127 1.62 -5.86 -10.69
CA ASN A 127 1.54 -5.75 -9.23
C ASN A 127 2.93 -5.41 -8.65
N LEU A 128 2.96 -4.39 -7.78
CA LEU A 128 4.12 -4.12 -6.93
C LEU A 128 3.75 -4.45 -5.48
N GLY A 129 4.18 -5.61 -5.02
CA GLY A 129 3.93 -6.11 -3.67
C GLY A 129 5.10 -6.90 -3.11
N SER A 130 5.19 -6.98 -1.79
CA SER A 130 6.33 -7.62 -1.10
C SER A 130 6.29 -9.15 -1.13
N ASN A 131 5.17 -9.73 -1.54
CA ASN A 131 4.88 -11.15 -1.40
C ASN A 131 4.96 -11.61 0.07
N TYR A 132 4.61 -10.72 1.00
CA TYR A 132 4.54 -10.98 2.43
C TYR A 132 3.32 -10.30 3.03
N GLU A 133 2.48 -11.02 3.75
CA GLU A 133 1.32 -10.46 4.43
C GLU A 133 1.49 -10.47 5.95
N ILE A 134 0.91 -9.47 6.60
CA ILE A 134 0.87 -9.33 8.05
C ILE A 134 -0.48 -8.77 8.49
N SER A 135 -0.97 -9.21 9.66
CA SER A 135 -2.21 -8.67 10.22
C SER A 135 -2.04 -7.23 10.73
N MET A 136 -3.16 -6.50 10.79
CA MET A 136 -3.15 -5.18 11.42
C MET A 136 -2.75 -5.28 12.90
N ALA A 137 -3.20 -6.32 13.61
CA ALA A 137 -2.82 -6.56 15.01
C ALA A 137 -1.30 -6.71 15.17
N ASP A 138 -0.67 -7.57 14.37
CA ASP A 138 0.77 -7.80 14.43
C ASP A 138 1.58 -6.58 13.99
N THR A 139 1.05 -5.82 13.03
CA THR A 139 1.65 -4.53 12.61
C THR A 139 1.68 -3.55 13.78
N VAL A 140 0.57 -3.41 14.53
CA VAL A 140 0.50 -2.51 15.68
C VAL A 140 1.48 -2.94 16.78
N LYS A 141 1.53 -4.25 17.09
CA LYS A 141 2.49 -4.79 18.06
C LYS A 141 3.94 -4.55 17.64
N LEU A 142 4.28 -4.84 16.39
CA LEU A 142 5.64 -4.64 15.87
C LEU A 142 6.08 -3.17 15.95
N ILE A 143 5.18 -2.22 15.68
CA ILE A 143 5.48 -0.79 15.87
C ILE A 143 5.76 -0.47 17.34
N ALA A 144 4.95 -0.98 18.27
CA ALA A 144 5.14 -0.77 19.71
C ALA A 144 6.47 -1.37 20.20
N ASP A 145 6.80 -2.59 19.75
CA ASP A 145 8.06 -3.27 20.06
C ASP A 145 9.28 -2.47 19.58
N ILE A 146 9.25 -1.98 18.33
CA ILE A 146 10.32 -1.14 17.77
C ILE A 146 10.46 0.18 18.53
N MET A 147 9.35 0.77 18.97
CA MET A 147 9.35 2.00 19.76
C MET A 147 9.68 1.78 21.25
N GLY A 148 9.81 0.52 21.71
CA GLY A 148 10.16 0.16 23.08
C GLY A 148 9.08 0.53 24.10
N VAL A 149 7.79 0.43 23.75
CA VAL A 149 6.67 0.81 24.62
C VAL A 149 5.63 -0.29 24.74
N GLU A 150 5.09 -0.45 25.94
CA GLU A 150 3.88 -1.25 26.15
C GLU A 150 2.64 -0.41 25.87
N ILE A 151 1.71 -0.97 25.08
CA ILE A 151 0.48 -0.29 24.71
C ILE A 151 -0.75 -1.15 25.00
N GLN A 152 -1.86 -0.48 25.25
CA GLN A 152 -3.20 -1.06 25.20
C GLN A 152 -3.84 -0.70 23.87
N ILE A 153 -4.35 -1.72 23.15
CA ILE A 153 -5.00 -1.52 21.86
C ILE A 153 -6.50 -1.45 22.08
N GLU A 154 -7.13 -0.41 21.58
CA GLU A 154 -8.60 -0.25 21.56
C GLU A 154 -9.10 -0.13 20.13
N THR A 155 -10.21 -0.79 19.85
CA THR A 155 -10.94 -0.63 18.59
C THR A 155 -11.97 0.48 18.74
N ASP A 156 -11.90 1.46 17.86
CA ASP A 156 -12.87 2.57 17.78
C ASP A 156 -13.91 2.26 16.69
N PRO A 157 -15.20 2.18 17.04
CA PRO A 157 -16.27 1.95 16.07
C PRO A 157 -16.29 2.98 14.93
N VAL A 158 -15.92 4.23 15.20
CA VAL A 158 -15.86 5.31 14.18
C VAL A 158 -14.80 5.03 13.10
N ARG A 159 -13.80 4.22 13.43
CA ARG A 159 -12.70 3.82 12.52
C ARG A 159 -12.97 2.51 11.79
N LEU A 160 -14.06 1.85 12.09
CA LEU A 160 -14.48 0.64 11.38
C LEU A 160 -15.11 1.02 10.03
N ARG A 161 -14.66 0.37 8.98
CA ARG A 161 -15.35 0.46 7.68
C ARG A 161 -16.65 -0.35 7.75
N PRO A 162 -17.66 0.00 6.93
CA PRO A 162 -18.79 -0.91 6.76
C PRO A 162 -18.30 -2.31 6.41
N GLU A 163 -18.84 -3.35 7.07
CA GLU A 163 -18.37 -4.74 6.95
C GLU A 163 -18.20 -5.19 5.49
N LYS A 164 -19.16 -4.88 4.63
CA LYS A 164 -19.12 -5.24 3.19
C LYS A 164 -18.06 -4.48 2.38
N SER A 165 -17.51 -3.37 2.90
CA SER A 165 -16.46 -2.59 2.25
C SER A 165 -15.07 -2.83 2.84
N GLU A 166 -14.96 -3.63 3.92
CA GLU A 166 -13.65 -4.03 4.45
C GLU A 166 -13.03 -5.08 3.53
N VAL A 167 -11.81 -4.82 3.13
CA VAL A 167 -11.00 -5.76 2.35
C VAL A 167 -10.24 -6.63 3.34
N GLU A 168 -10.63 -7.89 3.45
CA GLU A 168 -10.11 -8.79 4.48
C GLU A 168 -8.65 -9.17 4.25
N ARG A 169 -8.26 -9.38 2.99
CA ARG A 169 -6.94 -9.92 2.68
C ARG A 169 -6.38 -9.35 1.38
N LEU A 170 -5.16 -8.83 1.44
CA LEU A 170 -4.35 -8.44 0.28
C LEU A 170 -2.94 -8.99 0.44
N TRP A 171 -2.55 -9.91 -0.45
CA TRP A 171 -1.23 -10.53 -0.52
C TRP A 171 -0.85 -10.72 -1.98
N ALA A 172 0.19 -10.01 -2.45
CA ALA A 172 0.59 -9.95 -3.85
C ALA A 172 1.41 -11.15 -4.30
N ASP A 173 1.19 -11.58 -5.53
CA ASP A 173 2.25 -12.17 -6.36
C ASP A 173 3.04 -11.05 -7.06
N ASN A 174 4.36 -11.11 -7.01
CA ASN A 174 5.24 -10.13 -7.64
C ASN A 174 6.14 -10.73 -8.75
N SER A 175 5.82 -11.93 -9.18
CA SER A 175 6.61 -12.67 -10.19
C SER A 175 6.67 -11.93 -11.52
N LYS A 176 5.57 -11.26 -11.93
CA LYS A 176 5.49 -10.49 -13.15
C LYS A 176 6.38 -9.24 -13.10
N ALA A 177 6.38 -8.52 -11.95
CA ALA A 177 7.27 -7.39 -11.74
C ALA A 177 8.75 -7.80 -11.80
N LYS A 178 9.13 -8.92 -11.18
CA LYS A 178 10.49 -9.46 -11.29
C LYS A 178 10.86 -9.77 -12.73
N ARG A 179 9.98 -10.46 -13.47
CA ARG A 179 10.23 -10.91 -14.84
C ARG A 179 10.32 -9.77 -15.84
N LEU A 180 9.35 -8.82 -15.82
CA LEU A 180 9.26 -7.77 -16.84
C LEU A 180 10.05 -6.50 -16.49
N LEU A 181 10.27 -6.24 -15.20
CA LEU A 181 10.92 -5.02 -14.74
C LEU A 181 12.31 -5.25 -14.17
N GLY A 182 12.71 -6.51 -13.90
CA GLY A 182 13.89 -6.80 -13.08
C GLY A 182 13.78 -6.21 -11.66
N TRP A 183 12.54 -6.03 -11.17
CA TRP A 183 12.31 -5.36 -9.89
C TRP A 183 12.63 -6.27 -8.72
N GLU A 184 13.49 -5.81 -7.83
CA GLU A 184 13.89 -6.52 -6.62
C GLU A 184 13.48 -5.76 -5.36
N LEU A 185 13.06 -6.52 -4.35
CA LEU A 185 12.72 -6.00 -3.03
C LEU A 185 13.98 -5.82 -2.18
N HIS A 186 14.15 -4.61 -1.64
CA HIS A 186 15.16 -4.37 -0.61
C HIS A 186 14.56 -4.47 0.80
N TYR A 187 13.24 -4.31 0.94
CA TYR A 187 12.51 -4.36 2.20
C TYR A 187 11.49 -5.52 2.23
N GLY A 188 11.90 -6.70 1.72
CA GLY A 188 11.06 -7.88 1.67
C GLY A 188 10.97 -8.67 2.99
N GLY A 189 9.85 -9.40 3.18
CA GLY A 189 9.60 -10.23 4.34
C GLY A 189 9.53 -9.47 5.67
N LEU A 190 9.42 -10.20 6.78
CA LEU A 190 9.29 -9.60 8.12
C LEU A 190 10.48 -8.68 8.47
N ASN A 191 11.70 -9.11 8.18
CA ASN A 191 12.89 -8.32 8.51
C ASN A 191 12.97 -7.02 7.69
N GLY A 192 12.62 -7.07 6.41
CA GLY A 192 12.55 -5.89 5.56
C GLY A 192 11.44 -4.94 6.00
N PHE A 193 10.28 -5.48 6.34
CA PHE A 193 9.16 -4.71 6.89
C PHE A 193 9.55 -4.00 8.19
N ALA A 194 10.16 -4.71 9.16
CA ALA A 194 10.63 -4.15 10.41
C ALA A 194 11.67 -3.02 10.20
N ARG A 195 12.59 -3.20 9.25
CA ARG A 195 13.56 -2.16 8.89
C ARG A 195 12.87 -0.92 8.32
N GLY A 196 11.93 -1.07 7.39
CA GLY A 196 11.14 0.03 6.85
C GLY A 196 10.31 0.75 7.90
N LEU A 197 9.74 0.01 8.88
CA LEU A 197 9.06 0.59 10.03
C LEU A 197 10.03 1.41 10.89
N THR A 198 11.22 0.91 11.16
CA THR A 198 12.24 1.64 11.94
C THR A 198 12.58 2.99 11.28
N GLU A 199 12.84 3.01 9.98
CA GLU A 199 13.10 4.25 9.24
C GLU A 199 11.88 5.20 9.24
N THR A 200 10.68 4.63 9.13
CA THR A 200 9.44 5.41 9.20
C THR A 200 9.25 6.03 10.58
N ILE A 201 9.46 5.25 11.65
CA ILE A 201 9.38 5.71 13.04
C ILE A 201 10.40 6.82 13.31
N GLN A 202 11.65 6.65 12.86
CA GLN A 202 12.70 7.67 13.00
C GLN A 202 12.28 8.99 12.36
N TRP A 203 11.67 8.94 11.17
CA TRP A 203 11.18 10.15 10.52
C TRP A 203 10.06 10.84 11.30
N PHE A 204 9.11 10.07 11.89
CA PHE A 204 8.04 10.61 12.72
C PHE A 204 8.51 11.04 14.12
N ALA A 205 9.64 10.51 14.61
CA ALA A 205 10.23 10.92 15.89
C ALA A 205 10.83 12.33 15.84
N ASP A 206 11.13 12.86 14.67
CA ASP A 206 11.50 14.25 14.48
C ASP A 206 10.34 15.18 14.82
N ALA A 207 10.59 16.14 15.74
CA ALA A 207 9.55 17.01 16.26
C ALA A 207 8.90 17.90 15.19
N ASP A 208 9.65 18.34 14.19
CA ASP A 208 9.15 19.20 13.11
C ASP A 208 8.29 18.41 12.11
N ASN A 209 8.59 17.12 11.93
CA ASN A 209 7.74 16.22 11.17
C ASN A 209 6.47 15.88 11.94
N LEU A 210 6.59 15.52 13.22
CA LEU A 210 5.45 15.13 14.07
C LEU A 210 4.42 16.25 14.22
N LYS A 211 4.85 17.51 14.36
CA LYS A 211 3.96 18.69 14.47
C LYS A 211 2.98 18.83 13.29
N LYS A 212 3.30 18.27 12.13
CA LYS A 212 2.44 18.30 10.94
C LYS A 212 1.26 17.34 11.04
N TYR A 213 1.27 16.43 12.02
CA TYR A 213 0.28 15.38 12.23
C TYR A 213 -0.51 15.60 13.51
N LYS A 214 -1.84 15.63 13.39
CA LYS A 214 -2.76 15.80 14.53
C LYS A 214 -3.17 14.43 15.06
N SER A 215 -2.49 13.93 16.08
CA SER A 215 -2.73 12.58 16.66
C SER A 215 -4.10 12.44 17.37
N GLY A 216 -4.79 13.55 17.65
CA GLY A 216 -6.10 13.56 18.34
C GLY A 216 -7.29 13.60 17.39
N ILE A 217 -7.10 13.69 16.08
CA ILE A 217 -8.16 13.82 15.09
C ILE A 217 -8.11 12.61 14.16
N TYR A 218 -9.26 11.93 14.01
CA TYR A 218 -9.44 10.96 12.95
C TYR A 218 -9.63 11.71 11.63
N ASN A 219 -8.69 11.55 10.71
CA ASN A 219 -8.77 12.17 9.40
C ASN A 219 -9.61 11.28 8.49
N LEU A 220 -10.83 11.73 8.19
CA LEU A 220 -11.72 11.09 7.21
C LEU A 220 -11.24 11.26 5.77
#